data_c83fa93edf305543279c4070fcc8cb18
#
_entry.id   c83fa93edf305543279c4070fcc8cb18
#
_cell.length_a   1.000
_cell.length_b   1.000
_cell.length_c   1.000
_cell.angle_alpha   90.00
_cell.angle_beta   90.00
_cell.angle_gamma   90.00
#
_symmetry.space_group_name_H-M   'P 1'
#
loop_
_entity.id
_entity.type
_entity.pdbx_description
1 polymer ?
#
loop_
_entity_poly.entity_id
_entity_poly.type
_entity_poly.pdbx_seq_one_letter_code
_entity_poly.pdbx_strand_id
1 'polypeptide(L)'
;RDDRGRTRHYTEEELTTIRRMAKDGQSQAAIAKTVHSSQETVSKLMRHHNIEPGRLGPTSGKHHPRWRGGRHVRPDGYIAVKLQATSLFAAMRDLAGYVLEHRLIMAQSLGRSLEPFEEVHHINGQRADNTLENLQLRRGKHGGGGPYQCADCGSLNIVSVKIT
;
A
#
# COMPACT_ATOMS: atom_id res chain seq x y z
N ARG A 1 29.03 -2.56 -28.80
CA ARG A 1 30.24 -2.59 -29.64
C ARG A 1 31.28 -3.39 -28.89
N ASP A 2 32.07 -4.19 -29.61
CA ASP A 2 33.26 -4.86 -29.02
C ASP A 2 34.37 -3.82 -28.81
N ASP A 3 35.47 -4.23 -28.16
CA ASP A 3 36.63 -3.37 -27.91
C ASP A 3 37.27 -2.78 -29.16
N ARG A 4 36.84 -3.21 -30.36
CA ARG A 4 37.25 -2.75 -31.69
C ARG A 4 36.20 -1.91 -32.42
N GLY A 5 35.12 -1.54 -31.72
CA GLY A 5 34.07 -0.67 -32.28
C GLY A 5 33.08 -1.36 -33.24
N ARG A 6 33.13 -2.70 -33.35
CA ARG A 6 32.24 -3.48 -34.20
C ARG A 6 30.91 -3.78 -33.52
N THR A 7 29.84 -3.96 -34.30
CA THR A 7 28.55 -4.41 -33.79
C THR A 7 28.69 -5.83 -33.26
N ARG A 8 28.55 -6.03 -31.91
CA ARG A 8 28.58 -7.35 -31.30
C ARG A 8 27.35 -8.13 -31.75
N HIS A 9 27.57 -9.31 -32.33
CA HIS A 9 26.54 -10.29 -32.58
C HIS A 9 26.38 -11.18 -31.33
N TYR A 10 25.16 -11.40 -30.90
CA TYR A 10 24.84 -12.27 -29.77
C TYR A 10 24.52 -13.67 -30.27
N THR A 11 25.07 -14.67 -29.60
CA THR A 11 24.82 -16.07 -29.93
C THR A 11 23.42 -16.49 -29.50
N GLU A 12 22.88 -17.56 -30.05
CA GLU A 12 21.59 -18.12 -29.60
C GLU A 12 21.61 -18.58 -28.15
N GLU A 13 22.77 -18.98 -27.61
CA GLU A 13 22.94 -19.32 -26.20
C GLU A 13 22.81 -18.08 -25.30
N GLU A 14 23.40 -16.97 -25.69
CA GLU A 14 23.26 -15.70 -24.99
C GLU A 14 21.81 -15.20 -25.03
N LEU A 15 21.15 -15.29 -26.19
CA LEU A 15 19.74 -14.92 -26.33
C LEU A 15 18.81 -15.82 -25.48
N THR A 16 19.10 -17.13 -25.45
CA THR A 16 18.38 -18.08 -24.60
C THR A 16 18.56 -17.75 -23.11
N THR A 17 19.76 -17.39 -22.72
CA THR A 17 20.07 -16.94 -21.35
C THR A 17 19.30 -15.66 -21.00
N ILE A 18 19.27 -14.67 -21.91
CA ILE A 18 18.49 -13.45 -21.76
C ILE A 18 16.99 -13.76 -21.60
N ARG A 19 16.42 -14.63 -22.45
CA ARG A 19 15.01 -15.05 -22.38
C ARG A 19 14.69 -15.70 -21.04
N ARG A 20 15.52 -16.64 -20.58
CA ARG A 20 15.34 -17.34 -19.31
C ARG A 20 15.38 -16.36 -18.14
N MET A 21 16.43 -15.54 -18.04
CA MET A 21 16.60 -14.58 -16.96
C MET A 21 15.50 -13.52 -16.95
N ALA A 22 15.06 -13.08 -18.14
CA ALA A 22 13.93 -12.16 -18.27
C ALA A 22 12.64 -12.79 -17.75
N LYS A 23 12.36 -14.05 -18.13
CA LYS A 23 11.19 -14.81 -17.64
C LYS A 23 11.22 -15.02 -16.12
N ASP A 24 12.41 -15.22 -15.55
CA ASP A 24 12.63 -15.35 -14.10
C ASP A 24 12.53 -14.01 -13.35
N GLY A 25 12.19 -12.91 -14.05
CA GLY A 25 12.03 -11.59 -13.45
C GLY A 25 13.32 -10.90 -13.06
N GLN A 26 14.45 -11.28 -13.62
CA GLN A 26 15.73 -10.64 -13.40
C GLN A 26 15.75 -9.22 -14.01
N SER A 27 16.43 -8.28 -13.32
CA SER A 27 16.55 -6.92 -13.85
C SER A 27 17.45 -6.89 -15.09
N GLN A 28 17.18 -5.98 -16.03
CA GLN A 28 18.03 -5.81 -17.22
C GLN A 28 19.51 -5.53 -16.88
N ALA A 29 19.76 -4.89 -15.73
CA ALA A 29 21.13 -4.67 -15.23
C ALA A 29 21.80 -5.99 -14.80
N ALA A 30 21.06 -6.90 -14.16
CA ALA A 30 21.57 -8.23 -13.79
C ALA A 30 21.82 -9.08 -15.03
N ILE A 31 20.90 -9.09 -15.98
CA ILE A 31 21.07 -9.78 -17.28
C ILE A 31 22.31 -9.24 -18.01
N ALA A 32 22.47 -7.92 -18.06
CA ALA A 32 23.61 -7.28 -18.72
C ALA A 32 24.95 -7.72 -18.15
N LYS A 33 25.04 -7.85 -16.82
CA LYS A 33 26.25 -8.37 -16.15
C LYS A 33 26.56 -9.82 -16.59
N THR A 34 25.54 -10.67 -16.64
CA THR A 34 25.70 -12.10 -16.99
C THR A 34 26.14 -12.28 -18.44
N VAL A 35 25.62 -11.48 -19.37
CA VAL A 35 26.01 -11.55 -20.78
C VAL A 35 27.12 -10.59 -21.17
N HIS A 36 27.83 -10.03 -20.19
CA HIS A 36 28.93 -9.08 -20.37
C HIS A 36 28.61 -7.94 -21.35
N SER A 37 27.47 -7.27 -21.10
CA SER A 37 26.94 -6.22 -21.97
C SER A 37 26.46 -5.00 -21.17
N SER A 38 25.98 -3.96 -21.87
CA SER A 38 25.33 -2.83 -21.23
C SER A 38 23.82 -3.08 -21.06
N GLN A 39 23.21 -2.45 -20.04
CA GLN A 39 21.76 -2.51 -19.83
C GLN A 39 21.00 -1.99 -21.06
N GLU A 40 21.51 -0.94 -21.71
CA GLU A 40 20.91 -0.36 -22.92
C GLU A 40 20.90 -1.36 -24.08
N THR A 41 21.98 -2.12 -24.26
CA THR A 41 22.07 -3.17 -25.28
C THR A 41 21.09 -4.29 -24.99
N VAL A 42 21.02 -4.76 -23.73
CA VAL A 42 20.02 -5.79 -23.33
C VAL A 42 18.61 -5.30 -23.57
N SER A 43 18.30 -4.04 -23.26
CA SER A 43 16.99 -3.45 -23.53
C SER A 43 16.64 -3.44 -25.04
N LYS A 44 17.62 -3.08 -25.89
CA LYS A 44 17.46 -3.12 -27.36
C LYS A 44 17.26 -4.53 -27.88
N LEU A 45 18.05 -5.52 -27.38
CA LEU A 45 17.93 -6.93 -27.75
C LEU A 45 16.57 -7.51 -27.34
N MET A 46 16.12 -7.26 -26.12
CA MET A 46 14.82 -7.71 -25.63
C MET A 46 13.69 -7.19 -26.53
N ARG A 47 13.73 -5.90 -26.89
CA ARG A 47 12.75 -5.30 -27.79
C ARG A 47 12.82 -5.89 -29.20
N HIS A 48 14.00 -6.06 -29.76
CA HIS A 48 14.21 -6.61 -31.11
C HIS A 48 13.74 -8.07 -31.24
N HIS A 49 13.94 -8.87 -30.18
CA HIS A 49 13.57 -10.28 -30.16
C HIS A 49 12.22 -10.56 -29.47
N ASN A 50 11.40 -9.52 -29.23
CA ASN A 50 10.10 -9.63 -28.54
C ASN A 50 10.18 -10.41 -27.22
N ILE A 51 11.27 -10.20 -26.45
CA ILE A 51 11.44 -10.80 -25.13
C ILE A 51 10.72 -9.92 -24.11
N GLU A 52 9.57 -10.39 -23.62
CA GLU A 52 8.85 -9.71 -22.53
C GLU A 52 9.70 -9.77 -21.24
N PRO A 53 9.91 -8.63 -20.55
CA PRO A 53 10.47 -8.65 -19.23
C PRO A 53 9.52 -9.42 -18.32
N GLY A 54 10.01 -10.47 -17.68
CA GLY A 54 9.26 -11.14 -16.62
C GLY A 54 8.79 -10.09 -15.63
N ARG A 55 7.60 -10.25 -15.07
CA ARG A 55 7.11 -9.35 -14.04
C ARG A 55 8.16 -9.30 -12.92
N LEU A 56 8.87 -8.20 -12.81
CA LEU A 56 9.55 -7.85 -11.57
C LEU A 56 8.52 -8.11 -10.48
N GLY A 57 8.87 -8.93 -9.50
CA GLY A 57 7.99 -9.25 -8.39
C GLY A 57 7.32 -7.98 -7.87
N PRO A 58 6.20 -8.06 -7.19
CA PRO A 58 5.37 -6.91 -6.88
C PRO A 58 6.23 -5.79 -6.31
N THR A 59 6.37 -4.71 -7.07
CA THR A 59 7.11 -3.50 -6.68
C THR A 59 6.39 -2.74 -5.57
N SER A 60 5.25 -3.28 -5.10
CA SER A 60 4.41 -2.71 -4.06
C SER A 60 3.98 -3.76 -3.03
N GLY A 61 3.56 -3.32 -1.85
CA GLY A 61 3.12 -4.18 -0.77
C GLY A 61 4.27 -4.91 -0.05
N LYS A 62 3.98 -6.03 0.61
CA LYS A 62 4.90 -6.77 1.50
C LYS A 62 6.22 -7.23 0.86
N HIS A 63 6.28 -7.30 -0.46
CA HIS A 63 7.47 -7.72 -1.21
C HIS A 63 8.36 -6.55 -1.63
N HIS A 64 7.97 -5.30 -1.36
CA HIS A 64 8.79 -4.14 -1.64
C HIS A 64 9.89 -3.98 -0.57
N PRO A 65 11.18 -3.74 -0.92
CA PRO A 65 12.27 -3.61 0.07
C PRO A 65 12.05 -2.52 1.11
N ARG A 66 11.24 -1.50 0.80
CA ARG A 66 10.86 -0.42 1.73
C ARG A 66 9.51 -0.66 2.41
N TRP A 67 8.93 -1.86 2.30
CA TRP A 67 7.68 -2.17 2.96
C TRP A 67 7.85 -2.15 4.49
N ARG A 68 7.03 -1.36 5.16
CA ARG A 68 7.03 -1.18 6.62
C ARG A 68 5.70 -1.62 7.23
N GLY A 69 5.21 -2.79 6.82
CA GLY A 69 3.98 -3.36 7.36
C GLY A 69 2.68 -2.66 6.92
N GLY A 70 2.76 -1.70 6.00
CA GLY A 70 1.59 -0.96 5.53
C GLY A 70 1.02 0.04 6.52
N ARG A 71 1.73 0.32 7.61
CA ARG A 71 1.41 1.33 8.63
C ARG A 71 2.45 2.44 8.57
N HIS A 72 2.02 3.69 8.50
CA HIS A 72 2.93 4.84 8.49
C HIS A 72 2.29 6.07 9.14
N VAL A 73 3.13 6.93 9.69
CA VAL A 73 2.72 8.25 10.19
C VAL A 73 2.68 9.22 9.02
N ARG A 74 1.58 9.93 8.86
CA ARG A 74 1.40 10.97 7.87
C ARG A 74 2.04 12.29 8.33
N PRO A 75 2.33 13.23 7.41
CA PRO A 75 2.86 14.56 7.78
C PRO A 75 1.95 15.35 8.73
N ASP A 76 0.64 15.10 8.69
CA ASP A 76 -0.35 15.71 9.58
C ASP A 76 -0.42 15.06 10.97
N GLY A 77 0.45 14.06 11.26
CA GLY A 77 0.55 13.37 12.53
C GLY A 77 -0.42 12.19 12.72
N TYR A 78 -1.33 11.96 11.78
CA TYR A 78 -2.19 10.77 11.82
C TYR A 78 -1.46 9.52 11.37
N ILE A 79 -1.92 8.38 11.84
CA ILE A 79 -1.43 7.06 11.40
C ILE A 79 -2.37 6.53 10.34
N ALA A 80 -1.81 6.10 9.21
CA ALA A 80 -2.53 5.42 8.13
C ALA A 80 -2.12 3.96 8.03
N VAL A 81 -3.10 3.09 7.76
CA VAL A 81 -2.93 1.63 7.65
C VAL A 81 -3.43 1.16 6.29
N LYS A 82 -2.64 0.32 5.63
CA LYS A 82 -3.01 -0.31 4.37
C LYS A 82 -4.06 -1.39 4.62
N LEU A 83 -5.19 -1.26 3.97
CA LEU A 83 -6.29 -2.20 4.13
C LEU A 83 -6.50 -3.02 2.86
N GLN A 84 -6.77 -4.32 3.00
CA GLN A 84 -7.06 -5.22 1.88
C GLN A 84 -8.43 -4.88 1.27
N ALA A 85 -8.59 -5.10 -0.06
CA ALA A 85 -9.87 -4.89 -0.73
C ALA A 85 -10.98 -5.83 -0.24
N THR A 86 -10.58 -6.98 0.31
CA THR A 86 -11.47 -8.00 0.87
C THR A 86 -11.87 -7.74 2.32
N SER A 87 -11.34 -6.67 2.94
CA SER A 87 -11.68 -6.32 4.32
C SER A 87 -13.14 -5.89 4.44
N LEU A 88 -13.78 -6.24 5.57
CA LEU A 88 -15.10 -5.75 5.95
C LEU A 88 -15.20 -4.21 5.94
N PHE A 89 -14.08 -3.53 6.18
CA PHE A 89 -13.97 -2.07 6.23
C PHE A 89 -13.42 -1.46 4.92
N ALA A 90 -13.42 -2.23 3.82
CA ALA A 90 -12.84 -1.79 2.55
C ALA A 90 -13.47 -0.51 1.99
N ALA A 91 -14.75 -0.24 2.29
CA ALA A 91 -15.46 0.96 1.90
C ALA A 91 -14.85 2.26 2.47
N MET A 92 -14.08 2.17 3.56
CA MET A 92 -13.42 3.32 4.19
C MET A 92 -12.06 3.68 3.59
N ARG A 93 -11.58 2.91 2.60
CA ARG A 93 -10.26 3.10 1.98
C ARG A 93 -10.25 4.34 1.09
N ASP A 94 -9.12 5.05 1.09
CA ASP A 94 -8.82 6.01 0.04
C ASP A 94 -8.43 5.31 -1.29
N LEU A 95 -8.20 6.10 -2.34
CA LEU A 95 -7.79 5.59 -3.66
C LEU A 95 -6.47 4.80 -3.62
N ALA A 96 -5.58 5.11 -2.69
CA ALA A 96 -4.33 4.39 -2.49
C ALA A 96 -4.50 3.14 -1.63
N GLY A 97 -5.70 2.89 -1.09
CA GLY A 97 -6.05 1.73 -0.28
C GLY A 97 -5.66 1.86 1.19
N TYR A 98 -5.50 3.06 1.70
CA TYR A 98 -5.25 3.33 3.11
C TYR A 98 -6.52 3.80 3.83
N VAL A 99 -6.54 3.60 5.13
CA VAL A 99 -7.52 4.15 6.05
C VAL A 99 -6.78 4.77 7.25
N LEU A 100 -7.32 5.81 7.84
CA LEU A 100 -6.77 6.37 9.08
C LEU A 100 -7.01 5.40 10.24
N GLU A 101 -5.98 5.09 11.02
CA GLU A 101 -6.00 4.03 12.03
C GLU A 101 -7.08 4.28 13.11
N HIS A 102 -7.23 5.50 13.60
CA HIS A 102 -8.29 5.85 14.56
C HIS A 102 -9.69 5.56 14.02
N ARG A 103 -9.95 5.81 12.72
CA ARG A 103 -11.23 5.50 12.09
C ARG A 103 -11.44 4.00 11.97
N LEU A 104 -10.37 3.24 11.67
CA LEU A 104 -10.43 1.78 11.58
C LEU A 104 -10.73 1.16 12.96
N ILE A 105 -10.07 1.61 14.02
CA ILE A 105 -10.29 1.13 15.39
C ILE A 105 -11.72 1.42 15.84
N MET A 106 -12.22 2.61 15.59
CA MET A 106 -13.62 2.96 15.89
C MET A 106 -14.60 2.08 15.10
N ALA A 107 -14.36 1.88 13.79
CA ALA A 107 -15.19 1.01 12.95
C ALA A 107 -15.18 -0.45 13.45
N GLN A 108 -14.02 -0.95 13.90
CA GLN A 108 -13.89 -2.28 14.47
C GLN A 108 -14.66 -2.42 15.78
N SER A 109 -14.64 -1.41 16.64
CA SER A 109 -15.40 -1.41 17.90
C SER A 109 -16.91 -1.37 17.66
N LEU A 110 -17.36 -0.69 16.59
CA LEU A 110 -18.75 -0.61 16.20
C LEU A 110 -19.23 -1.80 15.34
N GLY A 111 -18.29 -2.63 14.84
CA GLY A 111 -18.60 -3.77 13.96
C GLY A 111 -19.09 -3.37 12.56
N ARG A 112 -18.93 -2.11 12.15
CA ARG A 112 -19.34 -1.57 10.84
C ARG A 112 -18.40 -0.50 10.31
N SER A 113 -18.42 -0.27 9.01
CA SER A 113 -17.74 0.89 8.42
C SER A 113 -18.34 2.20 8.93
N LEU A 114 -17.50 3.22 9.05
CA LEU A 114 -17.96 4.57 9.37
C LEU A 114 -18.48 5.27 8.13
N GLU A 115 -19.56 6.02 8.31
CA GLU A 115 -20.13 6.86 7.26
C GLU A 115 -19.21 8.08 6.96
N PRO A 116 -19.34 8.69 5.76
CA PRO A 116 -18.52 9.86 5.40
C PRO A 116 -18.68 11.07 6.32
N PHE A 117 -19.85 11.19 6.97
CA PHE A 117 -20.15 12.29 7.91
C PHE A 117 -19.81 11.95 9.37
N GLU A 118 -19.33 10.72 9.64
CA GLU A 118 -18.87 10.31 10.95
C GLU A 118 -17.38 10.64 11.11
N GLU A 119 -17.04 11.37 12.14
CA GLU A 119 -15.68 11.74 12.51
C GLU A 119 -15.26 11.05 13.80
N VAL A 120 -13.98 10.76 13.88
CA VAL A 120 -13.37 10.25 15.12
C VAL A 120 -12.42 11.30 15.65
N HIS A 121 -12.73 11.79 16.85
CA HIS A 121 -11.99 12.81 17.56
C HIS A 121 -11.06 12.19 18.59
N HIS A 122 -9.83 12.71 18.72
CA HIS A 122 -8.91 12.36 19.79
C HIS A 122 -9.17 13.27 20.98
N ILE A 123 -9.63 12.71 22.09
CA ILE A 123 -10.03 13.46 23.29
C ILE A 123 -8.85 14.27 23.86
N ASN A 124 -7.65 13.67 23.88
CA ASN A 124 -6.42 14.32 24.36
C ASN A 124 -5.70 15.17 23.30
N GLY A 125 -6.22 15.26 22.07
CA GLY A 125 -5.62 15.98 20.96
C GLY A 125 -4.40 15.31 20.32
N GLN A 126 -3.95 14.16 20.80
CA GLN A 126 -2.79 13.43 20.27
C GLN A 126 -3.21 12.48 19.12
N ARG A 127 -2.93 12.88 17.89
CA ARG A 127 -3.36 12.17 16.66
C ARG A 127 -2.77 10.78 16.46
N ALA A 128 -1.72 10.43 17.19
CA ALA A 128 -1.08 9.13 17.16
C ALA A 128 -1.56 8.18 18.29
N ASP A 129 -2.29 8.71 19.28
CA ASP A 129 -2.85 7.92 20.37
C ASP A 129 -4.23 7.39 19.98
N ASN A 130 -4.23 6.23 19.37
CA ASN A 130 -5.41 5.57 18.83
C ASN A 130 -6.02 4.54 19.82
N THR A 131 -5.77 4.68 21.12
CA THR A 131 -6.47 3.89 22.13
C THR A 131 -7.97 4.20 22.09
N LEU A 132 -8.82 3.18 22.22
CA LEU A 132 -10.27 3.34 22.06
C LEU A 132 -10.85 4.32 23.10
N GLU A 133 -10.29 4.35 24.29
CA GLU A 133 -10.67 5.25 25.40
C GLU A 133 -10.39 6.72 25.07
N ASN A 134 -9.42 6.97 24.19
CA ASN A 134 -9.08 8.32 23.71
C ASN A 134 -9.86 8.72 22.46
N LEU A 135 -10.65 7.82 21.88
CA LEU A 135 -11.38 8.06 20.64
C LEU A 135 -12.87 8.33 20.92
N GLN A 136 -13.38 9.39 20.33
CA GLN A 136 -14.80 9.76 20.43
C GLN A 136 -15.42 9.86 19.03
N LEU A 137 -16.49 9.10 18.78
CA LEU A 137 -17.26 9.23 17.54
C LEU A 137 -18.12 10.51 17.60
N ARG A 138 -18.09 11.29 16.52
CA ARG A 138 -18.85 12.51 16.35
C ARG A 138 -19.58 12.52 15.02
N ARG A 139 -20.69 13.23 14.95
CA ARG A 139 -21.44 13.49 13.71
C ARG A 139 -21.11 14.89 13.20
N GLY A 140 -20.79 15.02 11.91
CA GLY A 140 -20.57 16.30 11.25
C GLY A 140 -19.14 16.45 10.73
N LYS A 141 -18.90 17.59 10.06
CA LYS A 141 -17.54 17.96 9.57
C LYS A 141 -16.74 18.62 10.69
N HIS A 142 -15.42 18.56 10.59
CA HIS A 142 -14.47 19.17 11.56
C HIS A 142 -14.98 20.47 12.18
N GLY A 143 -15.12 20.45 13.51
CA GLY A 143 -15.46 21.61 14.33
C GLY A 143 -16.93 21.95 14.50
N GLY A 144 -17.87 21.28 13.80
CA GLY A 144 -19.28 21.62 13.84
C GLY A 144 -20.23 20.53 14.36
N GLY A 145 -19.73 19.29 14.54
CA GLY A 145 -20.56 18.16 14.97
C GLY A 145 -20.46 17.85 16.45
N GLY A 146 -21.61 17.54 17.08
CA GLY A 146 -21.63 17.03 18.45
C GLY A 146 -21.22 15.55 18.53
N PRO A 147 -20.78 15.06 19.71
CA PRO A 147 -20.56 13.65 19.95
C PRO A 147 -21.87 12.88 19.85
N TYR A 148 -21.78 11.62 19.46
CA TYR A 148 -22.92 10.71 19.63
C TYR A 148 -23.16 10.50 21.12
N GLN A 149 -24.44 10.49 21.49
CA GLN A 149 -24.87 10.32 22.88
C GLN A 149 -25.93 9.22 22.94
N CYS A 150 -25.85 8.37 23.95
CA CYS A 150 -26.90 7.39 24.20
C CYS A 150 -28.20 8.13 24.56
N ALA A 151 -29.29 7.78 23.87
CA ALA A 151 -30.60 8.40 24.11
C ALA A 151 -31.17 8.10 25.51
N ASP A 152 -30.78 6.94 26.08
CA ASP A 152 -31.34 6.50 27.38
C ASP A 152 -30.56 7.02 28.58
N CYS A 153 -29.20 6.97 28.53
CA CYS A 153 -28.38 7.30 29.71
C CYS A 153 -27.50 8.53 29.51
N GLY A 154 -27.49 9.16 28.34
CA GLY A 154 -26.68 10.33 28.05
C GLY A 154 -25.18 10.04 27.91
N SER A 155 -24.73 8.78 27.98
CA SER A 155 -23.32 8.43 27.84
C SER A 155 -22.77 8.81 26.48
N LEU A 156 -21.56 9.36 26.46
CA LEU A 156 -20.79 9.64 25.24
C LEU A 156 -19.93 8.44 24.79
N ASN A 157 -19.87 7.41 25.62
CA ASN A 157 -19.16 6.17 25.35
C ASN A 157 -20.11 5.17 24.68
N ILE A 158 -20.24 5.28 23.35
CA ILE A 158 -21.13 4.43 22.56
C ILE A 158 -20.30 3.28 22.02
N VAL A 159 -20.56 2.07 22.54
CA VAL A 159 -20.02 0.81 22.03
C VAL A 159 -21.12 0.02 21.34
N SER A 160 -20.80 -0.66 20.23
CA SER A 160 -21.76 -1.56 19.60
C SER A 160 -21.91 -2.82 20.44
N VAL A 161 -23.14 -3.14 20.84
CA VAL A 161 -23.47 -4.43 21.45
C VAL A 161 -23.93 -5.36 20.34
N LYS A 162 -23.32 -6.54 20.20
CA LYS A 162 -23.88 -7.61 19.36
C LYS A 162 -25.16 -8.08 20.03
N ILE A 163 -26.27 -7.82 19.37
CA ILE A 163 -27.54 -8.47 19.71
C ILE A 163 -27.44 -9.87 19.13
N THR A 164 -27.35 -10.87 20.00
CA THR A 164 -27.44 -12.31 19.67
C THR A 164 -28.88 -12.71 19.50
#